data_e3e88d865ac35b60036471766f2a188c
#
_entry.id   e3e88d865ac35b60036471766f2a188c
#
_cell.length_a   1.000
_cell.length_b   1.000
_cell.length_c   1.000
_cell.angle_alpha   90.00
_cell.angle_beta   90.00
_cell.angle_gamma   90.00
#
_symmetry.space_group_name_H-M   'P 1'
#
loop_
_entity.id
_entity.type
_entity.pdbx_description
1 polymer ?
#
loop_
_entity_poly.entity_id
_entity_poly.type
_entity_poly.pdbx_seq_one_letter_code
_entity_poly.pdbx_strand_id
1 'polypeptide(L)'
;MINRILIRSKVVQIAYSYFLTKDKTVMEAEKELFFSFEKSYELYHLLLTLMVELTDTQAARVEAARMKFLATPEEKNPNMRFVNNRFIEQLRNCDDYKDYHEKKPVTWTNEPEFLRDFSERIVKSELYKEYMDSSDDSYENDCEFWKKALRALICTDEELTELLEQKSLYWNDDLEIITTFVLKTIKQFSEENGGPQSLLPMFKDDDDAEFAKELFRNTLIHGGEYRNYIENFIKNWEIERVAFMDIVIMMVALSEFHRFPSIPTRVTLNEYIELAKAYSTSTVSYTHLRAHETGR
;
A
#
# COMPACT_ATOMS: atom_id res chain seq x y z
N MET A 1 4.70 -9.81 -1.09
CA MET A 1 4.19 -8.51 -0.65
C MET A 1 2.82 -8.63 0.02
N ILE A 2 1.82 -9.06 -0.70
CA ILE A 2 0.44 -9.18 -0.17
C ILE A 2 0.43 -10.08 1.06
N ASN A 3 -0.06 -9.55 2.18
CA ASN A 3 -0.17 -10.25 3.45
C ASN A 3 -1.64 -10.40 3.85
N ARG A 4 -1.92 -11.16 4.91
CA ARG A 4 -3.29 -11.43 5.36
C ARG A 4 -4.07 -10.19 5.80
N ILE A 5 -3.41 -9.10 6.21
CA ILE A 5 -4.06 -7.84 6.54
C ILE A 5 -4.64 -7.23 5.26
N LEU A 6 -3.82 -7.07 4.21
CA LEU A 6 -4.27 -6.55 2.92
C LEU A 6 -5.32 -7.47 2.27
N ILE A 7 -5.16 -8.79 2.39
CA ILE A 7 -6.15 -9.77 1.88
C ILE A 7 -7.51 -9.52 2.51
N ARG A 8 -7.59 -9.43 3.84
CA ARG A 8 -8.86 -9.18 4.54
C ARG A 8 -9.50 -7.87 4.11
N SER A 9 -8.72 -6.80 4.01
CA SER A 9 -9.19 -5.49 3.52
C SER A 9 -9.81 -5.61 2.12
N LYS A 10 -9.08 -6.21 1.17
CA LYS A 10 -9.59 -6.38 -0.21
C LYS A 10 -10.79 -7.32 -0.28
N VAL A 11 -10.82 -8.40 0.50
CA VAL A 11 -11.98 -9.29 0.59
C VAL A 11 -13.22 -8.52 1.07
N VAL A 12 -13.10 -7.68 2.11
CA VAL A 12 -14.20 -6.85 2.59
C VAL A 12 -14.67 -5.87 1.52
N GLN A 13 -13.75 -5.14 0.87
CA GLN A 13 -14.08 -4.16 -0.18
C GLN A 13 -14.81 -4.81 -1.37
N ILE A 14 -14.29 -5.92 -1.89
CA ILE A 14 -14.88 -6.58 -3.06
C ILE A 14 -16.17 -7.33 -2.70
N ALA A 15 -16.27 -7.92 -1.49
CA ALA A 15 -17.51 -8.50 -1.01
C ALA A 15 -18.62 -7.43 -0.84
N TYR A 16 -18.27 -6.26 -0.31
CA TYR A 16 -19.19 -5.13 -0.23
C TYR A 16 -19.71 -4.72 -1.62
N SER A 17 -18.82 -4.54 -2.59
CA SER A 17 -19.18 -4.25 -3.98
C SER A 17 -20.09 -5.34 -4.57
N TYR A 18 -19.76 -6.62 -4.34
CA TYR A 18 -20.54 -7.75 -4.82
C TYR A 18 -21.98 -7.75 -4.29
N PHE A 19 -22.17 -7.56 -2.98
CA PHE A 19 -23.50 -7.56 -2.38
C PHE A 19 -24.36 -6.36 -2.77
N LEU A 20 -23.77 -5.26 -3.22
CA LEU A 20 -24.48 -4.10 -3.77
C LEU A 20 -24.79 -4.21 -5.25
N THR A 21 -24.07 -5.07 -5.98
CA THR A 21 -24.21 -5.19 -7.44
C THR A 21 -25.15 -6.35 -7.77
N LYS A 22 -26.23 -6.06 -8.50
CA LYS A 22 -27.13 -7.10 -9.02
C LYS A 22 -26.47 -7.84 -10.18
N ASP A 23 -26.74 -9.14 -10.30
CA ASP A 23 -26.37 -9.98 -11.44
C ASP A 23 -24.88 -10.27 -11.62
N LYS A 24 -24.02 -9.96 -10.63
CA LYS A 24 -22.61 -10.31 -10.63
C LYS A 24 -22.40 -11.75 -10.12
N THR A 25 -21.72 -12.58 -10.88
CA THR A 25 -21.39 -13.95 -10.47
C THR A 25 -20.24 -13.99 -9.47
N VAL A 26 -20.18 -15.04 -8.64
CA VAL A 26 -19.05 -15.30 -7.72
C VAL A 26 -17.72 -15.35 -8.47
N MET A 27 -17.71 -15.93 -9.67
CA MET A 27 -16.49 -16.05 -10.48
C MET A 27 -16.00 -14.68 -11.00
N GLU A 28 -16.90 -13.79 -11.37
CA GLU A 28 -16.54 -12.43 -11.78
C GLU A 28 -16.02 -11.61 -10.61
N ALA A 29 -16.66 -11.75 -9.44
CA ALA A 29 -16.21 -11.08 -8.23
C ALA A 29 -14.84 -11.60 -7.75
N GLU A 30 -14.57 -12.90 -7.88
CA GLU A 30 -13.26 -13.48 -7.59
C GLU A 30 -12.17 -12.93 -8.53
N LYS A 31 -12.46 -12.83 -9.83
CA LYS A 31 -11.52 -12.20 -10.77
C LYS A 31 -11.22 -10.75 -10.39
N GLU A 32 -12.22 -10.00 -9.94
CA GLU A 32 -12.03 -8.63 -9.48
C GLU A 32 -11.19 -8.57 -8.20
N LEU A 33 -11.39 -9.51 -7.26
CA LEU A 33 -10.54 -9.61 -6.08
C LEU A 33 -9.06 -9.78 -6.47
N PHE A 34 -8.75 -10.74 -7.34
CA PHE A 34 -7.37 -10.95 -7.78
C PHE A 34 -6.82 -9.77 -8.59
N PHE A 35 -7.65 -9.13 -9.41
CA PHE A 35 -7.30 -7.90 -10.08
C PHE A 35 -6.98 -6.76 -9.08
N SER A 36 -7.72 -6.67 -7.97
CA SER A 36 -7.41 -5.69 -6.92
C SER A 36 -6.04 -5.92 -6.28
N PHE A 37 -5.61 -7.17 -6.12
CA PHE A 37 -4.25 -7.50 -5.66
C PHE A 37 -3.19 -7.12 -6.68
N GLU A 38 -3.45 -7.34 -7.98
CA GLU A 38 -2.54 -6.89 -9.05
C GLU A 38 -2.39 -5.35 -9.01
N LYS A 39 -3.49 -4.62 -8.74
CA LYS A 39 -3.46 -3.16 -8.59
C LYS A 39 -2.69 -2.70 -7.35
N SER A 40 -2.81 -3.39 -6.23
CA SER A 40 -1.98 -3.10 -5.05
C SER A 40 -0.49 -3.36 -5.32
N TYR A 41 -0.17 -4.41 -6.09
CA TYR A 41 1.20 -4.70 -6.51
C TYR A 41 1.74 -3.67 -7.51
N GLU A 42 0.89 -3.19 -8.41
CA GLU A 42 1.21 -2.08 -9.32
C GLU A 42 1.53 -0.79 -8.55
N LEU A 43 0.76 -0.46 -7.49
CA LEU A 43 1.04 0.69 -6.63
C LEU A 43 2.40 0.56 -5.92
N TYR A 44 2.76 -0.65 -5.47
CA TYR A 44 4.08 -0.90 -4.89
C TYR A 44 5.21 -0.55 -5.87
N HIS A 45 5.12 -1.00 -7.12
CA HIS A 45 6.08 -0.66 -8.16
C HIS A 45 6.05 0.83 -8.51
N LEU A 46 4.87 1.44 -8.54
CA LEU A 46 4.70 2.86 -8.83
C LEU A 46 5.37 3.75 -7.76
N LEU A 47 5.31 3.36 -6.47
CA LEU A 47 6.01 4.08 -5.39
C LEU A 47 7.55 3.89 -5.47
N LEU A 48 8.02 2.70 -5.83
CA LEU A 48 9.45 2.48 -6.11
C LEU A 48 9.93 3.36 -7.27
N THR A 49 9.13 3.42 -8.34
CA THR A 49 9.40 4.25 -9.51
C THR A 49 9.38 5.74 -9.17
N LEU A 50 8.50 6.17 -8.27
CA LEU A 50 8.48 7.56 -7.81
C LEU A 50 9.83 7.99 -7.24
N MET A 51 10.44 7.16 -6.39
CA MET A 51 11.76 7.49 -5.81
C MET A 51 12.84 7.59 -6.88
N VAL A 52 12.82 6.71 -7.89
CA VAL A 52 13.76 6.75 -9.03
C VAL A 52 13.55 8.01 -9.86
N GLU A 53 12.32 8.31 -10.28
CA GLU A 53 12.01 9.43 -11.16
C GLU A 53 12.16 10.80 -10.46
N LEU A 54 11.95 10.89 -9.13
CA LEU A 54 12.29 12.07 -8.35
C LEU A 54 13.80 12.32 -8.31
N THR A 55 14.59 11.26 -8.22
CA THR A 55 16.06 11.36 -8.30
C THR A 55 16.50 11.80 -9.69
N ASP A 56 15.88 11.26 -10.76
CA ASP A 56 16.16 11.67 -12.15
C ASP A 56 15.75 13.12 -12.43
N THR A 57 14.62 13.54 -11.89
CA THR A 57 14.15 14.93 -11.98
C THR A 57 15.16 15.90 -11.35
N GLN A 58 15.69 15.55 -10.18
CA GLN A 58 16.72 16.36 -9.53
C GLN A 58 18.05 16.30 -10.29
N ALA A 59 18.45 15.16 -10.85
CA ALA A 59 19.64 15.04 -11.69
C ALA A 59 19.57 15.96 -12.91
N ALA A 60 18.43 15.95 -13.62
CA ALA A 60 18.19 16.83 -14.76
C ALA A 60 18.23 18.31 -14.36
N ARG A 61 17.67 18.69 -13.19
CA ARG A 61 17.71 20.05 -12.65
C ARG A 61 19.13 20.52 -12.35
N VAL A 62 19.93 19.64 -11.72
CA VAL A 62 21.33 19.93 -11.39
C VAL A 62 22.14 20.13 -12.67
N GLU A 63 21.95 19.27 -13.66
CA GLU A 63 22.67 19.38 -14.94
C GLU A 63 22.26 20.65 -15.71
N ALA A 64 20.98 20.97 -15.73
CA ALA A 64 20.49 22.23 -16.33
C ALA A 64 21.07 23.47 -15.63
N ALA A 65 21.25 23.42 -14.30
CA ALA A 65 21.89 24.52 -13.56
C ALA A 65 23.38 24.67 -13.92
N ARG A 66 24.10 23.57 -14.08
CA ARG A 66 25.53 23.57 -14.51
C ARG A 66 25.74 24.17 -15.89
N MET A 67 24.78 24.00 -16.80
CA MET A 67 24.82 24.47 -18.19
C MET A 67 24.44 25.94 -18.37
N LYS A 68 24.04 26.64 -17.31
CA LYS A 68 23.73 28.08 -17.38
C LYS A 68 24.93 28.90 -17.79
N PHE A 69 24.73 29.92 -18.62
CA PHE A 69 25.81 30.83 -19.05
C PHE A 69 26.48 31.55 -17.88
N LEU A 70 25.70 31.92 -16.84
CA LEU A 70 26.16 32.54 -15.60
C LEU A 70 25.97 31.57 -14.40
N ALA A 71 26.37 30.32 -14.54
CA ALA A 71 26.32 29.39 -13.43
C ALA A 71 27.24 29.83 -12.27
N THR A 72 26.69 29.78 -11.04
CA THR A 72 27.47 30.07 -9.82
C THR A 72 28.54 28.99 -9.57
N PRO A 73 29.52 29.24 -8.67
CA PRO A 73 30.49 28.21 -8.30
C PRO A 73 29.83 26.93 -7.77
N GLU A 74 28.75 27.06 -7.00
CA GLU A 74 27.95 25.98 -6.44
C GLU A 74 27.20 25.22 -7.54
N GLU A 75 26.63 25.93 -8.53
CA GLU A 75 25.96 25.30 -9.69
C GLU A 75 26.95 24.56 -10.60
N LYS A 76 28.24 25.02 -10.67
CA LYS A 76 29.29 24.33 -11.44
C LYS A 76 29.79 23.08 -10.76
N ASN A 77 29.85 23.07 -9.44
CA ASN A 77 30.30 21.93 -8.62
C ASN A 77 29.24 21.56 -7.57
N PRO A 78 28.08 21.07 -8.00
CA PRO A 78 26.99 20.73 -7.09
C PRO A 78 27.32 19.53 -6.22
N ASN A 79 26.73 19.48 -5.02
CA ASN A 79 26.73 18.26 -4.24
C ASN A 79 25.82 17.24 -4.92
N MET A 80 26.40 16.12 -5.38
CA MET A 80 25.72 15.08 -6.13
C MET A 80 25.18 13.94 -5.24
N ARG A 81 25.26 14.06 -3.92
CA ARG A 81 24.94 12.99 -2.97
C ARG A 81 23.54 12.40 -3.20
N PHE A 82 22.52 13.24 -3.33
CA PHE A 82 21.15 12.77 -3.56
C PHE A 82 21.01 12.08 -4.93
N VAL A 83 21.60 12.65 -5.97
CA VAL A 83 21.58 12.10 -7.34
C VAL A 83 22.29 10.75 -7.40
N ASN A 84 23.39 10.61 -6.66
CA ASN A 84 24.23 9.40 -6.60
C ASN A 84 23.82 8.47 -5.43
N ASN A 85 22.59 8.56 -4.93
CA ASN A 85 22.11 7.70 -3.85
C ASN A 85 22.22 6.22 -4.25
N ARG A 86 23.00 5.44 -3.50
CA ARG A 86 23.36 4.06 -3.83
C ARG A 86 22.19 3.09 -3.78
N PHE A 87 21.22 3.34 -2.90
CA PHE A 87 19.98 2.55 -2.88
C PHE A 87 19.20 2.72 -4.19
N ILE A 88 19.07 3.94 -4.70
CA ILE A 88 18.38 4.19 -5.99
C ILE A 88 19.15 3.55 -7.15
N GLU A 89 20.46 3.59 -7.13
CA GLU A 89 21.28 2.92 -8.15
C GLU A 89 21.08 1.39 -8.12
N GLN A 90 21.07 0.78 -6.94
CA GLN A 90 20.75 -0.64 -6.79
C GLN A 90 19.33 -0.98 -7.26
N LEU A 91 18.35 -0.15 -6.91
CA LEU A 91 16.96 -0.35 -7.34
C LEU A 91 16.84 -0.33 -8.86
N ARG A 92 17.50 0.63 -9.53
CA ARG A 92 17.53 0.70 -11.01
C ARG A 92 18.16 -0.54 -11.63
N ASN A 93 19.16 -1.12 -10.97
CA ASN A 93 19.89 -2.29 -11.45
C ASN A 93 19.25 -3.63 -11.01
N CYS A 94 18.21 -3.61 -10.16
CA CYS A 94 17.48 -4.78 -9.73
C CYS A 94 16.74 -5.44 -10.90
N ASP A 95 17.01 -6.73 -11.11
CA ASP A 95 16.40 -7.48 -12.22
C ASP A 95 14.87 -7.57 -12.07
N ASP A 96 14.35 -7.82 -10.87
CA ASP A 96 12.91 -7.85 -10.61
C ASP A 96 12.22 -6.51 -10.95
N TYR A 97 12.91 -5.39 -10.69
CA TYR A 97 12.41 -4.06 -11.05
C TYR A 97 12.35 -3.88 -12.56
N LYS A 98 13.41 -4.23 -13.28
CA LYS A 98 13.48 -4.15 -14.74
C LYS A 98 12.44 -5.05 -15.40
N ASP A 99 12.38 -6.32 -14.97
CA ASP A 99 11.46 -7.32 -15.51
C ASP A 99 10.00 -6.90 -15.35
N TYR A 100 9.66 -6.28 -14.22
CA TYR A 100 8.29 -5.77 -14.03
C TYR A 100 7.98 -4.63 -15.00
N HIS A 101 8.91 -3.67 -15.15
CA HIS A 101 8.72 -2.51 -16.02
C HIS A 101 8.70 -2.86 -17.51
N GLU A 102 9.38 -3.93 -17.93
CA GLU A 102 9.28 -4.45 -19.31
C GLU A 102 7.90 -5.03 -19.59
N LYS A 103 7.28 -5.70 -18.61
CA LYS A 103 5.98 -6.35 -18.74
C LYS A 103 4.81 -5.40 -18.53
N LYS A 104 4.94 -4.53 -17.55
CA LYS A 104 3.91 -3.54 -17.13
C LYS A 104 4.61 -2.20 -16.87
N PRO A 105 4.80 -1.35 -17.87
CA PRO A 105 5.42 -0.04 -17.67
C PRO A 105 4.58 0.81 -16.69
N VAL A 106 5.18 1.18 -15.57
CA VAL A 106 4.62 2.14 -14.60
C VAL A 106 5.55 3.34 -14.53
N THR A 107 5.01 4.55 -14.63
CA THR A 107 5.81 5.78 -14.69
C THR A 107 5.01 6.98 -14.21
N TRP A 108 5.71 8.00 -13.73
CA TRP A 108 5.20 9.33 -13.40
C TRP A 108 5.54 10.37 -14.47
N THR A 109 6.20 9.98 -15.55
CA THR A 109 6.57 10.92 -16.63
C THR A 109 5.35 11.56 -17.32
N ASN A 110 4.16 10.98 -17.17
CA ASN A 110 2.90 11.57 -17.60
C ASN A 110 2.40 12.69 -16.67
N GLU A 111 3.03 12.86 -15.49
CA GLU A 111 2.72 13.87 -14.48
C GLU A 111 3.96 14.78 -14.24
N PRO A 112 4.46 15.48 -15.27
CA PRO A 112 5.75 16.19 -15.16
C PRO A 112 5.68 17.38 -14.21
N GLU A 113 4.51 18.00 -14.05
CA GLU A 113 4.31 19.10 -13.10
C GLU A 113 4.39 18.57 -11.67
N PHE A 114 3.68 17.49 -11.37
CA PHE A 114 3.75 16.84 -10.08
C PHE A 114 5.19 16.44 -9.71
N LEU A 115 5.91 15.75 -10.61
CA LEU A 115 7.30 15.34 -10.35
C LEU A 115 8.20 16.53 -10.04
N ARG A 116 8.07 17.61 -10.80
CA ARG A 116 8.86 18.82 -10.61
C ARG A 116 8.57 19.47 -9.24
N ASP A 117 7.28 19.66 -8.95
CA ASP A 117 6.84 20.39 -7.75
C ASP A 117 7.11 19.53 -6.50
N PHE A 118 6.92 18.22 -6.59
CA PHE A 118 7.24 17.30 -5.50
C PHE A 118 8.76 17.20 -5.27
N SER A 119 9.56 17.11 -6.32
CA SER A 119 11.03 17.18 -6.21
C SER A 119 11.48 18.47 -5.54
N GLU A 120 10.85 19.61 -5.86
CA GLU A 120 11.16 20.87 -5.23
C GLU A 120 10.80 20.90 -3.73
N ARG A 121 9.67 20.31 -3.34
CA ARG A 121 9.28 20.14 -1.92
C ARG A 121 10.31 19.29 -1.16
N ILE A 122 10.78 18.19 -1.76
CA ILE A 122 11.84 17.36 -1.16
C ILE A 122 13.10 18.19 -0.94
N VAL A 123 13.59 18.89 -1.96
CA VAL A 123 14.84 19.68 -1.89
C VAL A 123 14.76 20.81 -0.85
N LYS A 124 13.58 21.38 -0.62
CA LYS A 124 13.34 22.42 0.39
C LYS A 124 13.17 21.88 1.81
N SER A 125 12.96 20.57 1.97
CA SER A 125 12.71 19.95 3.27
C SER A 125 13.96 19.96 4.16
N GLU A 126 13.77 20.03 5.48
CA GLU A 126 14.88 19.88 6.43
C GLU A 126 15.53 18.51 6.32
N LEU A 127 14.75 17.47 6.04
CA LEU A 127 15.25 16.11 5.82
C LEU A 127 16.31 16.05 4.70
N TYR A 128 16.06 16.75 3.58
CA TYR A 128 17.00 16.80 2.47
C TYR A 128 18.27 17.55 2.87
N LYS A 129 18.14 18.69 3.56
CA LYS A 129 19.29 19.48 4.02
C LYS A 129 20.17 18.67 4.99
N GLU A 130 19.56 18.03 5.99
CA GLU A 130 20.26 17.15 6.93
C GLU A 130 21.01 16.02 6.21
N TYR A 131 20.39 15.42 5.21
CA TYR A 131 21.01 14.36 4.40
C TYR A 131 22.19 14.88 3.58
N MET A 132 22.04 16.03 2.91
CA MET A 132 23.07 16.64 2.06
C MET A 132 24.27 17.15 2.86
N ASP A 133 24.04 17.65 4.07
CA ASP A 133 25.07 18.22 4.97
C ASP A 133 25.70 17.17 5.88
N SER A 134 25.16 15.95 5.92
CA SER A 134 25.66 14.87 6.77
C SER A 134 27.08 14.48 6.40
N SER A 135 27.94 14.31 7.40
CA SER A 135 29.29 13.73 7.25
C SER A 135 29.29 12.21 7.08
N ASP A 136 28.14 11.55 7.37
CA ASP A 136 27.98 10.11 7.21
C ASP A 136 27.65 9.80 5.74
N ASP A 137 28.63 9.27 5.02
CA ASP A 137 28.52 8.82 3.61
C ASP A 137 28.39 7.29 3.55
N SER A 138 27.55 6.72 4.42
CA SER A 138 27.25 5.29 4.40
C SER A 138 26.06 4.96 3.50
N TYR A 139 26.01 3.71 3.04
CA TYR A 139 24.84 3.16 2.34
C TYR A 139 23.58 3.18 3.23
N GLU A 140 23.77 2.93 4.53
CA GLU A 140 22.70 2.98 5.53
C GLU A 140 22.05 4.35 5.58
N ASN A 141 22.85 5.43 5.47
CA ASN A 141 22.34 6.80 5.45
C ASN A 141 21.56 7.10 4.16
N ASP A 142 21.99 6.55 3.02
CA ASP A 142 21.27 6.63 1.76
C ASP A 142 19.88 5.95 1.86
N CYS A 143 19.80 4.78 2.47
CA CYS A 143 18.56 4.07 2.75
C CYS A 143 17.69 4.82 3.78
N GLU A 144 18.29 5.38 4.84
CA GLU A 144 17.56 6.05 5.91
C GLU A 144 16.91 7.33 5.41
N PHE A 145 17.56 8.06 4.51
CA PHE A 145 16.92 9.19 3.83
C PHE A 145 15.60 8.79 3.18
N TRP A 146 15.58 7.74 2.35
CA TRP A 146 14.38 7.31 1.65
C TRP A 146 13.31 6.74 2.59
N LYS A 147 13.70 6.05 3.67
CA LYS A 147 12.74 5.60 4.69
C LYS A 147 12.03 6.77 5.37
N LYS A 148 12.77 7.84 5.70
CA LYS A 148 12.21 9.06 6.29
C LYS A 148 11.37 9.84 5.28
N ALA A 149 11.84 9.98 4.04
CA ALA A 149 11.11 10.66 2.98
C ALA A 149 9.77 9.98 2.66
N LEU A 150 9.74 8.64 2.59
CA LEU A 150 8.50 7.88 2.42
C LEU A 150 7.48 8.17 3.51
N ARG A 151 7.91 8.21 4.78
CA ARG A 151 7.00 8.41 5.91
C ARG A 151 6.54 9.84 6.07
N ALA A 152 7.45 10.80 5.91
CA ALA A 152 7.21 12.19 6.27
C ALA A 152 6.79 13.07 5.10
N LEU A 153 7.10 12.68 3.87
CA LEU A 153 6.84 13.49 2.68
C LEU A 153 5.92 12.77 1.70
N ILE A 154 6.17 11.49 1.39
CA ILE A 154 5.43 10.78 0.35
C ILE A 154 4.06 10.30 0.87
N CYS A 155 4.05 9.59 2.00
CA CYS A 155 2.82 8.99 2.54
C CYS A 155 1.80 10.03 3.05
N THR A 156 2.23 11.25 3.31
CA THR A 156 1.41 12.35 3.83
C THR A 156 1.09 13.42 2.79
N ASP A 157 1.46 13.22 1.55
CA ASP A 157 1.25 14.20 0.47
C ASP A 157 -0.18 14.10 -0.08
N GLU A 158 -0.94 15.17 0.06
CA GLU A 158 -2.33 15.24 -0.38
C GLU A 158 -2.45 15.19 -1.90
N GLU A 159 -1.56 15.86 -2.64
CA GLU A 159 -1.56 15.87 -4.10
C GLU A 159 -1.27 14.47 -4.67
N LEU A 160 -0.31 13.73 -4.08
CA LEU A 160 -0.06 12.35 -4.44
C LEU A 160 -1.30 11.47 -4.19
N THR A 161 -1.95 11.64 -3.04
CA THR A 161 -3.16 10.88 -2.71
C THR A 161 -4.26 11.13 -3.72
N GLU A 162 -4.54 12.39 -4.06
CA GLU A 162 -5.54 12.77 -5.07
C GLU A 162 -5.20 12.20 -6.45
N LEU A 163 -3.94 12.24 -6.87
CA LEU A 163 -3.51 11.66 -8.15
C LEU A 163 -3.68 10.14 -8.17
N LEU A 164 -3.37 9.45 -7.07
CA LEU A 164 -3.57 8.01 -6.97
C LEU A 164 -5.06 7.63 -7.05
N GLU A 165 -5.92 8.35 -6.34
CA GLU A 165 -7.38 8.16 -6.40
C GLU A 165 -7.94 8.35 -7.82
N GLN A 166 -7.46 9.35 -8.55
CA GLN A 166 -7.86 9.60 -9.93
C GLN A 166 -7.39 8.49 -10.89
N LYS A 167 -6.24 7.89 -10.61
CA LYS A 167 -5.67 6.83 -11.45
C LYS A 167 -6.33 5.47 -11.24
N SER A 168 -6.71 5.14 -10.00
CA SER A 168 -7.30 3.83 -9.70
C SER A 168 -8.08 3.84 -8.39
N LEU A 169 -9.37 3.49 -8.47
CA LEU A 169 -10.22 3.27 -7.30
C LEU A 169 -9.69 2.18 -6.35
N TYR A 170 -8.89 1.25 -6.84
CA TYR A 170 -8.31 0.17 -6.04
C TYR A 170 -7.17 0.63 -5.13
N TRP A 171 -6.69 1.88 -5.26
CA TRP A 171 -5.58 2.43 -4.49
C TRP A 171 -5.99 3.32 -3.32
N ASN A 172 -7.28 3.71 -3.23
CA ASN A 172 -7.76 4.72 -2.28
C ASN A 172 -7.30 4.49 -0.84
N ASP A 173 -7.31 3.24 -0.36
CA ASP A 173 -6.93 2.93 1.03
C ASP A 173 -5.60 2.17 1.13
N ASP A 174 -4.89 2.01 0.01
CA ASP A 174 -3.71 1.14 -0.06
C ASP A 174 -2.40 1.86 0.24
N LEU A 175 -2.32 3.19 0.11
CA LEU A 175 -1.06 3.94 0.16
C LEU A 175 -0.26 3.66 1.43
N GLU A 176 -0.90 3.68 2.60
CA GLU A 176 -0.22 3.46 3.89
C GLU A 176 0.35 2.05 3.99
N ILE A 177 -0.47 1.02 3.70
CA ILE A 177 -0.02 -0.37 3.79
C ILE A 177 1.05 -0.68 2.74
N ILE A 178 0.90 -0.19 1.51
CA ILE A 178 1.90 -0.39 0.45
C ILE A 178 3.22 0.32 0.80
N THR A 179 3.16 1.50 1.40
CA THR A 179 4.36 2.19 1.91
C THR A 179 5.13 1.31 2.90
N THR A 180 4.46 0.52 3.74
CA THR A 180 5.14 -0.42 4.65
C THR A 180 5.93 -1.49 3.90
N PHE A 181 5.44 -1.94 2.74
CA PHE A 181 6.15 -2.90 1.90
C PHE A 181 7.33 -2.27 1.17
N VAL A 182 7.21 -1.03 0.70
CA VAL A 182 8.36 -0.28 0.15
C VAL A 182 9.43 -0.10 1.22
N LEU A 183 9.07 0.27 2.46
CA LEU A 183 9.99 0.35 3.59
C LEU A 183 10.68 -0.98 3.90
N LYS A 184 9.96 -2.10 3.77
CA LYS A 184 10.52 -3.43 3.93
C LYS A 184 11.55 -3.75 2.84
N THR A 185 11.26 -3.36 1.60
CA THR A 185 12.21 -3.51 0.48
C THR A 185 13.49 -2.73 0.74
N ILE A 186 13.40 -1.45 1.15
CA ILE A 186 14.60 -0.66 1.49
C ILE A 186 15.43 -1.33 2.60
N LYS A 187 14.78 -1.96 3.59
CA LYS A 187 15.46 -2.69 4.66
C LYS A 187 16.10 -4.00 4.22
N GLN A 188 15.59 -4.63 3.17
CA GLN A 188 16.11 -5.88 2.63
C GLN A 188 17.36 -5.67 1.75
N PHE A 189 17.46 -4.52 1.12
CA PHE A 189 18.58 -4.18 0.27
C PHE A 189 19.83 -3.96 1.13
N SER A 190 20.98 -4.45 0.67
CA SER A 190 22.26 -4.39 1.36
C SER A 190 23.39 -4.12 0.38
N GLU A 191 24.32 -3.26 0.76
CA GLU A 191 25.54 -2.99 -0.01
C GLU A 191 26.46 -4.21 -0.05
N GLU A 192 26.57 -4.96 1.06
CA GLU A 192 27.45 -6.12 1.18
C GLU A 192 27.08 -7.27 0.25
N ASN A 193 25.82 -7.39 -0.09
CA ASN A 193 25.35 -8.48 -0.93
C ASN A 193 25.72 -8.35 -2.39
N GLY A 194 26.44 -7.32 -2.86
CA GLY A 194 27.02 -7.15 -4.21
C GLY A 194 26.40 -7.94 -5.37
N GLY A 195 25.36 -8.71 -5.06
CA GLY A 195 24.59 -9.59 -5.91
C GLY A 195 23.19 -9.02 -6.19
N PRO A 196 22.38 -9.71 -7.01
CA PRO A 196 21.06 -9.26 -7.38
C PRO A 196 20.18 -9.12 -6.14
N GLN A 197 19.72 -7.90 -5.87
CA GLN A 197 18.69 -7.64 -4.87
C GLN A 197 17.34 -8.10 -5.43
N SER A 198 16.46 -8.61 -4.56
CA SER A 198 15.13 -9.06 -4.97
C SER A 198 14.06 -8.15 -4.40
N LEU A 199 13.05 -7.86 -5.19
CA LEU A 199 11.83 -7.19 -4.73
C LEU A 199 10.93 -8.19 -4.00
N LEU A 200 9.96 -7.65 -3.26
CA LEU A 200 8.93 -8.48 -2.66
C LEU A 200 8.03 -9.06 -3.76
N PRO A 201 7.83 -10.38 -3.85
CA PRO A 201 6.88 -10.96 -4.80
C PRO A 201 5.45 -10.56 -4.43
N MET A 202 4.53 -10.59 -5.39
CA MET A 202 3.11 -10.25 -5.14
C MET A 202 2.54 -11.09 -3.99
N PHE A 203 2.56 -12.40 -4.08
CA PHE A 203 2.31 -13.31 -2.98
C PHE A 203 3.61 -13.93 -2.51
N LYS A 204 3.73 -14.19 -1.21
CA LYS A 204 4.90 -14.84 -0.64
C LYS A 204 4.96 -16.31 -1.04
N ASP A 205 3.80 -16.95 -1.01
CA ASP A 205 3.56 -18.36 -1.33
C ASP A 205 2.11 -18.55 -1.81
N ASP A 206 1.77 -19.77 -2.22
CA ASP A 206 0.44 -20.12 -2.69
C ASP A 206 -0.61 -20.12 -1.56
N ASP A 207 -0.19 -20.27 -0.30
CA ASP A 207 -1.08 -20.32 0.86
C ASP A 207 -1.86 -19.02 1.04
N ASP A 208 -1.23 -17.88 0.81
CA ASP A 208 -1.90 -16.55 0.94
C ASP A 208 -2.90 -16.32 -0.21
N ALA A 209 -2.60 -16.81 -1.42
CA ALA A 209 -3.52 -16.74 -2.55
C ALA A 209 -4.74 -17.65 -2.33
N GLU A 210 -4.53 -18.87 -1.83
CA GLU A 210 -5.61 -19.80 -1.53
C GLU A 210 -6.45 -19.30 -0.32
N PHE A 211 -5.81 -18.75 0.71
CA PHE A 211 -6.51 -18.08 1.81
C PHE A 211 -7.45 -16.99 1.32
N ALA A 212 -6.98 -16.11 0.42
CA ALA A 212 -7.81 -15.05 -0.16
C ALA A 212 -9.02 -15.60 -0.90
N LYS A 213 -8.79 -16.59 -1.74
CA LYS A 213 -9.82 -17.24 -2.56
C LYS A 213 -10.87 -17.97 -1.71
N GLU A 214 -10.42 -18.78 -0.75
CA GLU A 214 -11.32 -19.54 0.11
C GLU A 214 -12.13 -18.63 1.03
N LEU A 215 -11.50 -17.63 1.65
CA LEU A 215 -12.19 -16.64 2.49
C LEU A 215 -13.28 -15.92 1.71
N PHE A 216 -12.95 -15.45 0.52
CA PHE A 216 -13.87 -14.71 -0.33
C PHE A 216 -15.04 -15.58 -0.80
N ARG A 217 -14.75 -16.75 -1.38
CA ARG A 217 -15.80 -17.67 -1.84
C ARG A 217 -16.74 -18.09 -0.72
N ASN A 218 -16.18 -18.46 0.43
CA ASN A 218 -16.97 -18.87 1.58
C ASN A 218 -17.88 -17.74 2.07
N THR A 219 -17.37 -16.51 2.09
CA THR A 219 -18.17 -15.33 2.44
C THR A 219 -19.34 -15.11 1.48
N LEU A 220 -19.11 -15.22 0.17
CA LEU A 220 -20.18 -15.01 -0.81
C LEU A 220 -21.23 -16.13 -0.82
N ILE A 221 -20.77 -17.37 -0.75
CA ILE A 221 -21.68 -18.55 -0.81
C ILE A 221 -22.57 -18.62 0.44
N HIS A 222 -22.00 -18.38 1.63
CA HIS A 222 -22.72 -18.48 2.89
C HIS A 222 -23.19 -17.10 3.43
N GLY A 223 -23.10 -16.05 2.61
CA GLY A 223 -23.43 -14.69 3.03
C GLY A 223 -24.83 -14.53 3.63
N GLY A 224 -25.85 -15.23 3.06
CA GLY A 224 -27.20 -15.24 3.59
C GLY A 224 -27.30 -15.88 4.97
N GLU A 225 -26.58 -16.97 5.22
CA GLU A 225 -26.54 -17.65 6.53
C GLU A 225 -25.84 -16.76 7.56
N TYR A 226 -24.70 -16.15 7.23
CA TYR A 226 -23.97 -15.26 8.12
C TYR A 226 -24.78 -14.02 8.47
N ARG A 227 -25.49 -13.43 7.49
CA ARG A 227 -26.39 -12.33 7.74
C ARG A 227 -27.49 -12.70 8.73
N ASN A 228 -28.14 -13.87 8.55
CA ASN A 228 -29.15 -14.37 9.47
C ASN A 228 -28.60 -14.59 10.88
N TYR A 229 -27.34 -15.08 11.03
CA TYR A 229 -26.69 -15.18 12.34
C TYR A 229 -26.56 -13.79 12.97
N ILE A 230 -26.03 -12.81 12.22
CA ILE A 230 -25.87 -11.44 12.71
C ILE A 230 -27.20 -10.87 13.17
N GLU A 231 -28.28 -10.99 12.38
CA GLU A 231 -29.61 -10.53 12.71
C GLU A 231 -30.16 -11.15 14.01
N ASN A 232 -29.93 -12.45 14.23
CA ASN A 232 -30.37 -13.14 15.43
C ASN A 232 -29.62 -12.74 16.70
N PHE A 233 -28.37 -12.30 16.60
CA PHE A 233 -27.55 -11.90 17.74
C PHE A 233 -27.69 -10.42 18.10
N ILE A 234 -28.07 -9.55 17.14
CA ILE A 234 -28.30 -8.12 17.36
C ILE A 234 -29.71 -7.92 17.96
N LYS A 235 -29.92 -8.38 19.18
CA LYS A 235 -31.25 -8.36 19.85
C LYS A 235 -31.79 -6.98 20.19
N ASN A 236 -30.94 -5.96 20.26
CA ASN A 236 -31.30 -4.61 20.74
C ASN A 236 -31.21 -3.54 19.66
N TRP A 237 -30.94 -3.89 18.44
CA TRP A 237 -30.78 -2.96 17.32
C TRP A 237 -31.49 -3.50 16.09
N GLU A 238 -32.24 -2.64 15.42
CA GLU A 238 -32.78 -2.95 14.09
C GLU A 238 -31.59 -3.01 13.12
N ILE A 239 -31.41 -4.14 12.44
CA ILE A 239 -30.28 -4.34 11.50
C ILE A 239 -30.24 -3.27 10.41
N GLU A 240 -31.38 -2.66 10.10
CA GLU A 240 -31.51 -1.54 9.16
C GLU A 240 -30.79 -0.27 9.63
N ARG A 241 -30.43 -0.19 10.91
CA ARG A 241 -29.63 0.92 11.48
C ARG A 241 -28.13 0.62 11.50
N VAL A 242 -27.72 -0.62 11.22
CA VAL A 242 -26.31 -0.98 11.13
C VAL A 242 -25.82 -0.66 9.73
N ALA A 243 -24.70 0.04 9.61
CA ALA A 243 -24.11 0.33 8.31
C ALA A 243 -23.83 -0.97 7.54
N PHE A 244 -24.18 -1.02 6.27
CA PHE A 244 -24.04 -2.24 5.48
C PHE A 244 -22.59 -2.72 5.41
N MET A 245 -21.62 -1.82 5.46
CA MET A 245 -20.21 -2.15 5.53
C MET A 245 -19.87 -2.97 6.80
N ASP A 246 -20.44 -2.62 7.95
CA ASP A 246 -20.23 -3.36 9.20
C ASP A 246 -20.80 -4.78 9.11
N ILE A 247 -21.96 -4.93 8.47
CA ILE A 247 -22.55 -6.25 8.22
C ILE A 247 -21.59 -7.09 7.36
N VAL A 248 -21.02 -6.52 6.29
CA VAL A 248 -20.07 -7.22 5.42
C VAL A 248 -18.81 -7.59 6.20
N ILE A 249 -18.25 -6.68 7.01
CA ILE A 249 -17.08 -6.97 7.86
C ILE A 249 -17.37 -8.15 8.79
N MET A 250 -18.53 -8.15 9.45
CA MET A 250 -18.93 -9.26 10.33
C MET A 250 -19.13 -10.58 9.55
N MET A 251 -19.68 -10.53 8.34
CA MET A 251 -19.85 -11.72 7.49
C MET A 251 -18.50 -12.32 7.09
N VAL A 252 -17.52 -11.49 6.72
CA VAL A 252 -16.15 -11.95 6.40
C VAL A 252 -15.48 -12.51 7.65
N ALA A 253 -15.64 -11.90 8.82
CA ALA A 253 -15.13 -12.43 10.08
C ALA A 253 -15.73 -13.80 10.43
N LEU A 254 -17.03 -13.97 10.30
CA LEU A 254 -17.71 -15.26 10.49
C LEU A 254 -17.20 -16.31 9.51
N SER A 255 -17.00 -15.94 8.25
CA SER A 255 -16.41 -16.81 7.23
C SER A 255 -15.02 -17.29 7.64
N GLU A 256 -14.15 -16.38 8.14
CA GLU A 256 -12.81 -16.73 8.61
C GLU A 256 -12.86 -17.68 9.81
N PHE A 257 -13.74 -17.44 10.80
CA PHE A 257 -13.91 -18.33 11.95
C PHE A 257 -14.31 -19.74 11.54
N HIS A 258 -15.22 -19.85 10.58
CA HIS A 258 -15.71 -21.16 10.14
C HIS A 258 -14.71 -21.91 9.26
N ARG A 259 -14.04 -21.20 8.37
CA ARG A 259 -13.19 -21.83 7.35
C ARG A 259 -11.77 -22.10 7.83
N PHE A 260 -11.25 -21.27 8.74
CA PHE A 260 -9.85 -21.29 9.17
C PHE A 260 -9.70 -21.49 10.69
N PRO A 261 -10.09 -22.67 11.23
CA PRO A 261 -10.05 -22.94 12.68
C PRO A 261 -8.63 -22.91 13.26
N SER A 262 -7.59 -22.99 12.40
CA SER A 262 -6.18 -22.86 12.81
C SER A 262 -5.79 -21.41 13.18
N ILE A 263 -6.58 -20.42 12.74
CA ILE A 263 -6.36 -19.02 13.11
C ILE A 263 -7.00 -18.78 14.48
N PRO A 264 -6.22 -18.34 15.49
CA PRO A 264 -6.79 -18.08 16.82
C PRO A 264 -7.91 -17.01 16.73
N THR A 265 -9.06 -17.28 17.35
CA THR A 265 -10.24 -16.39 17.38
C THR A 265 -9.90 -14.96 17.74
N ARG A 266 -8.99 -14.76 18.69
CA ARG A 266 -8.54 -13.41 19.09
C ARG A 266 -7.84 -12.65 17.96
N VAL A 267 -7.09 -13.36 17.10
CA VAL A 267 -6.42 -12.74 15.95
C VAL A 267 -7.48 -12.26 14.96
N THR A 268 -8.39 -13.13 14.57
CA THR A 268 -9.49 -12.76 13.65
C THR A 268 -10.29 -11.59 14.20
N LEU A 269 -10.71 -11.61 15.48
CA LEU A 269 -11.44 -10.50 16.10
C LEU A 269 -10.67 -9.18 16.01
N ASN A 270 -9.39 -9.17 16.40
CA ASN A 270 -8.59 -7.95 16.38
C ASN A 270 -8.47 -7.38 14.94
N GLU A 271 -8.20 -8.22 13.95
CA GLU A 271 -8.07 -7.79 12.55
C GLU A 271 -9.35 -7.14 12.02
N TYR A 272 -10.52 -7.74 12.29
CA TYR A 272 -11.78 -7.18 11.81
C TYR A 272 -12.26 -5.99 12.64
N ILE A 273 -11.84 -5.84 13.90
CA ILE A 273 -12.03 -4.61 14.68
C ILE A 273 -11.23 -3.45 14.05
N GLU A 274 -9.98 -3.69 13.65
CA GLU A 274 -9.18 -2.66 12.97
C GLU A 274 -9.79 -2.29 11.60
N LEU A 275 -10.28 -3.25 10.83
CA LEU A 275 -11.01 -2.97 9.59
C LEU A 275 -12.30 -2.15 9.83
N ALA A 276 -13.05 -2.49 10.89
CA ALA A 276 -14.23 -1.71 11.24
C ALA A 276 -13.89 -0.26 11.63
N LYS A 277 -12.77 -0.03 12.31
CA LYS A 277 -12.30 1.34 12.61
C LYS A 277 -11.93 2.12 11.35
N ALA A 278 -11.40 1.44 10.33
CA ALA A 278 -11.00 2.08 9.08
C ALA A 278 -12.20 2.38 8.16
N TYR A 279 -13.20 1.47 8.10
CA TYR A 279 -14.28 1.54 7.11
C TYR A 279 -15.64 1.93 7.67
N SER A 280 -15.84 1.86 8.99
CA SER A 280 -17.12 2.21 9.63
C SER A 280 -17.15 3.66 10.08
N THR A 281 -18.36 4.23 10.13
CA THR A 281 -18.55 5.56 10.72
C THR A 281 -18.24 5.52 12.22
N SER A 282 -17.55 6.53 12.73
CA SER A 282 -16.96 6.62 14.07
C SER A 282 -17.90 6.32 15.26
N THR A 283 -19.21 6.27 15.03
CA THR A 283 -20.22 6.00 16.06
C THR A 283 -20.50 4.51 16.30
N VAL A 284 -20.21 3.64 15.33
CA VAL A 284 -20.65 2.23 15.32
C VAL A 284 -19.53 1.25 15.66
N SER A 285 -18.28 1.57 15.33
CA SER A 285 -17.14 0.66 15.45
C SER A 285 -16.83 0.17 16.87
N TYR A 286 -17.21 0.89 17.91
CA TYR A 286 -16.88 0.54 19.30
C TYR A 286 -17.91 -0.36 19.99
N THR A 287 -19.16 -0.33 19.59
CA THR A 287 -20.26 -1.00 20.34
C THR A 287 -20.50 -2.44 19.93
N HIS A 288 -20.36 -2.76 18.64
CA HIS A 288 -20.80 -4.06 18.12
C HIS A 288 -19.80 -5.21 18.35
N LEU A 289 -18.52 -4.96 18.23
CA LEU A 289 -17.49 -5.99 18.39
C LEU A 289 -17.14 -6.24 19.86
N ARG A 290 -17.27 -5.21 20.74
CA ARG A 290 -17.09 -5.38 22.20
C ARG A 290 -18.22 -6.12 22.89
N ALA A 291 -19.42 -6.16 22.33
CA ALA A 291 -20.56 -6.90 22.91
C ALA A 291 -20.27 -8.41 23.04
N HIS A 292 -19.33 -8.94 22.26
CA HIS A 292 -18.89 -10.33 22.34
C HIS A 292 -17.82 -10.60 23.41
N GLU A 293 -17.10 -9.59 23.91
CA GLU A 293 -16.11 -9.76 25.01
C GLU A 293 -16.77 -9.82 26.39
N THR A 294 -17.97 -9.31 26.55
CA THR A 294 -18.66 -9.24 27.87
C THR A 294 -19.73 -10.31 28.08
N GLY A 295 -19.90 -11.22 27.14
CA GLY A 295 -20.84 -12.34 27.21
C GLY A 295 -20.22 -13.58 27.87
N ARG A 296 -19.78 -13.49 29.12
CA ARG A 296 -19.59 -14.62 30.04
C ARG A 296 -20.51 -14.50 31.23
#